data_5a2caa1f5c32cdea2aeef94651cc9da8
#
_entry.id   5a2caa1f5c32cdea2aeef94651cc9da8
#
_cell.length_a   1.000
_cell.length_b   1.000
_cell.length_c   1.000
_cell.angle_alpha   90.00
_cell.angle_beta   90.00
_cell.angle_gamma   90.00
#
_symmetry.space_group_name_H-M   'P 1'
#
loop_
_entity.id
_entity.type
_entity.pdbx_description
1 polymer ?
#
loop_
_entity_poly.entity_id
_entity_poly.type
_entity_poly.pdbx_seq_one_letter_code
_entity_poly.pdbx_strand_id
1 'polypeptide(L)'
;NDEMKIAAANAIAYLARERVPDEVVAAMGGERPKYGKEYIIPSTFDPRLINVIPVAVAKAAIKSGVARKKIDNFEIYSEQLKQRLDPSVTIMQGINSQIKRTQKRVVFADGEDENTLKAAIAFKNSGLGIPILVAKDKVVKQRLKEIGYSENLNIEIVNSTKKKFREKYSQYVFNKLHRSQGLLERDCDRLVRNDRVIWGSCMVACGDADAMVTGNTRRYGQSLQKITKVIPPRPGEIMFGLNMVVNKGKTVFIGDTSVHEYPSSKQLADIAISSARVVRLFGFTPKVAFLSHSTFGQPMTSRTKHIRDAVEILKNKNVDFKFDGDMQPDVALNDAYKELYPLSEIVGNANILIMPGQHSAAISYKLLKSMSGSKVIGPLLIGLGAAIEIAPLRCSTSEILNLASVAAYSAGVINYVKKN
;
A
#
# COMPACT_ATOMS: atom_id res chain seq x y z
N ASN A 1 -33.57 -20.14 12.35
CA ASN A 1 -35.00 -20.10 12.18
C ASN A 1 -35.45 -18.88 11.36
N ASP A 2 -36.74 -18.73 11.08
CA ASP A 2 -37.24 -17.66 10.21
C ASP A 2 -37.10 -16.27 10.86
N GLU A 3 -37.22 -16.15 12.17
CA GLU A 3 -36.96 -14.89 12.87
C GLU A 3 -35.53 -14.38 12.68
N MET A 4 -34.56 -15.29 12.66
CA MET A 4 -33.15 -14.95 12.38
C MET A 4 -32.94 -14.50 10.93
N LYS A 5 -33.61 -15.15 9.95
CA LYS A 5 -33.58 -14.77 8.54
C LYS A 5 -34.20 -13.39 8.32
N ILE A 6 -35.35 -13.12 8.94
CA ILE A 6 -36.02 -11.82 8.89
C ILE A 6 -35.16 -10.74 9.52
N ALA A 7 -34.51 -11.03 10.66
CA ALA A 7 -33.60 -10.10 11.30
C ALA A 7 -32.37 -9.75 10.42
N ALA A 8 -31.82 -10.74 9.71
CA ALA A 8 -30.75 -10.52 8.74
C ALA A 8 -31.19 -9.63 7.58
N ALA A 9 -32.36 -9.93 6.99
CA ALA A 9 -32.93 -9.15 5.88
C ALA A 9 -33.19 -7.68 6.28
N ASN A 10 -33.79 -7.47 7.47
CA ASN A 10 -33.99 -6.12 8.01
C ASN A 10 -32.70 -5.36 8.26
N ALA A 11 -31.66 -6.03 8.77
CA ALA A 11 -30.36 -5.43 8.99
C ALA A 11 -29.67 -5.02 7.67
N ILE A 12 -29.80 -5.84 6.62
CA ILE A 12 -29.32 -5.52 5.27
C ILE A 12 -30.07 -4.31 4.70
N ALA A 13 -31.41 -4.32 4.80
CA ALA A 13 -32.25 -3.23 4.32
C ALA A 13 -31.98 -1.90 5.08
N TYR A 14 -31.68 -1.97 6.37
CA TYR A 14 -31.25 -0.82 7.16
C TYR A 14 -29.95 -0.24 6.63
N LEU A 15 -28.90 -1.06 6.47
CA LEU A 15 -27.61 -0.62 5.98
C LEU A 15 -27.65 -0.01 4.57
N ALA A 16 -28.53 -0.53 3.70
CA ALA A 16 -28.68 0.02 2.35
C ALA A 16 -29.21 1.46 2.35
N ARG A 17 -29.96 1.86 3.37
CA ARG A 17 -30.53 3.21 3.53
C ARG A 17 -29.56 4.18 4.22
N GLU A 18 -28.58 3.66 4.94
CA GLU A 18 -27.58 4.47 5.61
C GLU A 18 -26.56 5.05 4.62
N ARG A 19 -25.92 6.15 5.02
CA ARG A 19 -24.83 6.74 4.24
C ARG A 19 -23.71 5.70 4.03
N VAL A 20 -23.36 5.45 2.77
CA VAL A 20 -22.30 4.52 2.41
C VAL A 20 -20.93 5.07 2.87
N PRO A 21 -20.10 4.29 3.59
CA PRO A 21 -18.79 4.72 4.04
C PRO A 21 -17.86 5.09 2.88
N ASP A 22 -16.94 6.02 3.12
CA ASP A 22 -16.01 6.50 2.08
C ASP A 22 -15.11 5.39 1.52
N GLU A 23 -14.76 4.41 2.35
CA GLU A 23 -14.00 3.21 1.97
C GLU A 23 -14.76 2.36 0.93
N VAL A 24 -16.06 2.23 1.09
CA VAL A 24 -16.94 1.50 0.16
C VAL A 24 -17.11 2.28 -1.14
N VAL A 25 -17.23 3.60 -1.04
CA VAL A 25 -17.32 4.50 -2.21
C VAL A 25 -16.05 4.36 -3.06
N ALA A 26 -14.88 4.40 -2.43
CA ALA A 26 -13.59 4.20 -3.11
C ALA A 26 -13.51 2.82 -3.79
N ALA A 27 -13.97 1.76 -3.12
CA ALA A 27 -14.01 0.41 -3.67
C ALA A 27 -14.98 0.25 -4.87
N MET A 28 -16.01 1.10 -4.95
CA MET A 28 -17.03 1.09 -6.01
C MET A 28 -16.73 2.03 -7.19
N GLY A 29 -15.59 2.68 -7.20
CA GLY A 29 -15.17 3.54 -8.33
C GLY A 29 -15.37 5.04 -8.12
N GLY A 30 -15.60 5.47 -6.86
CA GLY A 30 -15.57 6.88 -6.47
C GLY A 30 -16.91 7.61 -6.46
N GLU A 31 -17.96 7.06 -7.05
CA GLU A 31 -19.31 7.59 -6.92
C GLU A 31 -20.03 6.98 -5.70
N ARG A 32 -20.62 7.86 -4.86
CA ARG A 32 -21.37 7.41 -3.69
C ARG A 32 -22.74 6.91 -4.10
N PRO A 33 -23.03 5.60 -3.99
CA PRO A 33 -24.34 5.07 -4.30
C PRO A 33 -25.39 5.60 -3.31
N LYS A 34 -26.58 5.90 -3.82
CA LYS A 34 -27.74 6.27 -3.03
C LYS A 34 -28.75 5.12 -3.06
N TYR A 35 -29.45 4.93 -1.94
CA TYR A 35 -30.54 3.95 -1.88
C TYR A 35 -31.55 4.20 -3.01
N GLY A 36 -31.85 3.18 -3.78
CA GLY A 36 -32.74 3.25 -4.95
C GLY A 36 -32.62 1.99 -5.81
N LYS A 37 -33.11 2.05 -7.04
CA LYS A 37 -33.17 0.88 -7.96
C LYS A 37 -31.80 0.22 -8.18
N GLU A 38 -30.72 1.01 -8.20
CA GLU A 38 -29.35 0.54 -8.44
C GLU A 38 -28.60 0.15 -7.15
N TYR A 39 -29.16 0.47 -5.96
CA TYR A 39 -28.54 0.17 -4.67
C TYR A 39 -29.60 -0.14 -3.61
N ILE A 40 -30.14 -1.35 -3.67
CA ILE A 40 -31.13 -1.87 -2.71
C ILE A 40 -30.52 -2.79 -1.66
N ILE A 41 -29.33 -3.29 -1.91
CA ILE A 41 -28.52 -4.14 -1.03
C ILE A 41 -27.15 -3.47 -0.87
N PRO A 42 -26.58 -3.40 0.36
CA PRO A 42 -25.25 -2.90 0.58
C PRO A 42 -24.21 -3.67 -0.25
N SER A 43 -23.15 -2.97 -0.68
CA SER A 43 -22.02 -3.64 -1.31
C SER A 43 -21.45 -4.73 -0.40
N THR A 44 -21.03 -5.86 -0.97
CA THR A 44 -20.31 -6.92 -0.24
C THR A 44 -19.02 -6.44 0.40
N PHE A 45 -18.51 -5.29 -0.04
CA PHE A 45 -17.32 -4.62 0.53
C PHE A 45 -17.65 -3.72 1.72
N ASP A 46 -18.92 -3.59 2.12
CA ASP A 46 -19.32 -2.77 3.26
C ASP A 46 -18.86 -3.43 4.58
N PRO A 47 -17.89 -2.84 5.31
CA PRO A 47 -17.35 -3.43 6.53
C PRO A 47 -18.38 -3.51 7.65
N ARG A 48 -19.48 -2.77 7.58
CA ARG A 48 -20.56 -2.79 8.58
C ARG A 48 -21.37 -4.09 8.55
N LEU A 49 -21.35 -4.81 7.41
CA LEU A 49 -22.08 -6.10 7.28
C LEU A 49 -21.66 -7.11 8.35
N ILE A 50 -20.35 -7.18 8.69
CA ILE A 50 -19.82 -8.18 9.62
C ILE A 50 -20.26 -7.98 11.07
N ASN A 51 -20.63 -6.77 11.47
CA ASN A 51 -21.06 -6.52 12.84
C ASN A 51 -22.55 -6.23 12.95
N VAL A 52 -23.18 -5.59 11.97
CA VAL A 52 -24.59 -5.25 12.04
C VAL A 52 -25.48 -6.49 11.84
N ILE A 53 -25.20 -7.29 10.81
CA ILE A 53 -26.01 -8.48 10.52
C ILE A 53 -25.86 -9.55 11.60
N PRO A 54 -24.66 -9.99 12.01
CA PRO A 54 -24.53 -11.01 13.06
C PRO A 54 -25.10 -10.58 14.39
N VAL A 55 -25.00 -9.30 14.77
CA VAL A 55 -25.62 -8.78 16.00
C VAL A 55 -27.14 -8.87 15.93
N ALA A 56 -27.75 -8.49 14.80
CA ALA A 56 -29.20 -8.59 14.59
C ALA A 56 -29.69 -10.05 14.66
N VAL A 57 -28.97 -10.96 13.99
CA VAL A 57 -29.24 -12.39 13.99
C VAL A 57 -29.07 -13.00 15.38
N ALA A 58 -28.01 -12.64 16.11
CA ALA A 58 -27.78 -13.13 17.47
C ALA A 58 -28.86 -12.66 18.46
N LYS A 59 -29.30 -11.39 18.34
CA LYS A 59 -30.45 -10.87 19.13
C LYS A 59 -31.72 -11.67 18.84
N ALA A 60 -32.01 -11.95 17.56
CA ALA A 60 -33.17 -12.75 17.18
C ALA A 60 -33.07 -14.19 17.68
N ALA A 61 -31.89 -14.82 17.61
CA ALA A 61 -31.66 -16.17 18.12
C ALA A 61 -31.90 -16.28 19.64
N ILE A 62 -31.43 -15.26 20.40
CA ILE A 62 -31.65 -15.21 21.84
C ILE A 62 -33.17 -15.01 22.14
N LYS A 63 -33.81 -14.08 21.43
CA LYS A 63 -35.24 -13.79 21.60
C LYS A 63 -36.13 -15.02 21.29
N SER A 64 -35.78 -15.77 20.25
CA SER A 64 -36.51 -17.00 19.86
C SER A 64 -36.10 -18.24 20.65
N GLY A 65 -35.19 -18.13 21.62
CA GLY A 65 -34.80 -19.24 22.52
C GLY A 65 -33.90 -20.31 21.86
N VAL A 66 -33.45 -20.12 20.62
CA VAL A 66 -32.57 -21.09 19.89
C VAL A 66 -31.09 -20.84 20.07
N ALA A 67 -30.71 -19.79 20.77
CA ALA A 67 -29.28 -19.46 20.98
C ALA A 67 -28.62 -20.50 21.91
N ARG A 68 -27.49 -21.07 21.44
CA ARG A 68 -26.70 -22.03 22.24
C ARG A 68 -25.81 -21.35 23.30
N LYS A 69 -25.50 -20.06 23.10
CA LYS A 69 -24.70 -19.23 24.02
C LYS A 69 -25.43 -17.92 24.25
N LYS A 70 -25.44 -17.45 25.48
CA LYS A 70 -25.90 -16.09 25.81
C LYS A 70 -24.81 -15.08 25.49
N ILE A 71 -25.22 -13.90 25.04
CA ILE A 71 -24.35 -12.74 24.83
C ILE A 71 -24.83 -11.69 25.83
N ASP A 72 -24.03 -11.44 26.85
CA ASP A 72 -24.40 -10.53 27.94
C ASP A 72 -24.27 -9.06 27.52
N ASN A 73 -23.31 -8.75 26.64
CA ASN A 73 -23.08 -7.40 26.16
C ASN A 73 -22.90 -7.40 24.62
N PHE A 74 -23.87 -6.84 23.91
CA PHE A 74 -23.85 -6.74 22.45
C PHE A 74 -22.90 -5.69 21.90
N GLU A 75 -22.50 -4.70 22.71
CA GLU A 75 -21.48 -3.71 22.30
C GLU A 75 -20.10 -4.39 22.25
N ILE A 76 -19.75 -5.14 23.30
CA ILE A 76 -18.51 -5.95 23.31
C ILE A 76 -18.54 -6.97 22.17
N TYR A 77 -19.66 -7.65 21.95
CA TYR A 77 -19.80 -8.61 20.84
C TYR A 77 -19.63 -7.94 19.47
N SER A 78 -20.24 -6.77 19.26
CA SER A 78 -20.06 -5.97 18.04
C SER A 78 -18.59 -5.58 17.82
N GLU A 79 -17.90 -5.13 18.88
CA GLU A 79 -16.46 -4.82 18.80
C GLU A 79 -15.60 -6.04 18.49
N GLN A 80 -15.90 -7.20 19.07
CA GLN A 80 -15.22 -8.45 18.73
C GLN A 80 -15.44 -8.86 17.26
N LEU A 81 -16.64 -8.61 16.71
CA LEU A 81 -16.92 -8.86 15.30
C LEU A 81 -16.17 -7.87 14.39
N LYS A 82 -16.10 -6.59 14.74
CA LYS A 82 -15.30 -5.59 14.02
C LYS A 82 -13.82 -5.94 14.00
N GLN A 83 -13.29 -6.51 15.10
CA GLN A 83 -11.91 -6.97 15.16
C GLN A 83 -11.60 -8.13 14.20
N ARG A 84 -12.61 -8.87 13.72
CA ARG A 84 -12.46 -9.91 12.69
C ARG A 84 -12.29 -9.33 11.28
N LEU A 85 -12.70 -8.06 11.07
CA LEU A 85 -12.44 -7.36 9.81
C LEU A 85 -10.94 -7.12 9.68
N ASP A 86 -10.43 -7.53 8.55
CA ASP A 86 -9.11 -7.14 8.10
C ASP A 86 -9.28 -5.99 7.08
N PRO A 87 -9.10 -4.73 7.49
CA PRO A 87 -9.23 -3.60 6.58
C PRO A 87 -8.33 -3.71 5.35
N SER A 88 -7.20 -4.42 5.45
CA SER A 88 -6.30 -4.63 4.34
C SER A 88 -6.94 -5.42 3.19
N VAL A 89 -7.82 -6.37 3.52
CA VAL A 89 -8.56 -7.15 2.51
C VAL A 89 -9.51 -6.25 1.73
N THR A 90 -10.26 -5.40 2.42
CA THR A 90 -11.19 -4.47 1.78
C THR A 90 -10.48 -3.48 0.86
N ILE A 91 -9.35 -2.90 1.34
CA ILE A 91 -8.53 -1.98 0.55
C ILE A 91 -8.01 -2.68 -0.71
N MET A 92 -7.41 -3.87 -0.53
CA MET A 92 -6.87 -4.63 -1.67
C MET A 92 -7.94 -5.08 -2.64
N GLN A 93 -9.14 -5.42 -2.17
CA GLN A 93 -10.29 -5.72 -3.04
C GLN A 93 -10.71 -4.50 -3.86
N GLY A 94 -10.73 -3.29 -3.26
CA GLY A 94 -10.99 -2.04 -3.97
C GLY A 94 -9.96 -1.78 -5.08
N ILE A 95 -8.67 -1.89 -4.77
CA ILE A 95 -7.58 -1.79 -5.74
C ILE A 95 -7.76 -2.82 -6.87
N ASN A 96 -7.95 -4.10 -6.50
CA ASN A 96 -8.08 -5.19 -7.45
C ASN A 96 -9.28 -5.01 -8.39
N SER A 97 -10.40 -4.50 -7.90
CA SER A 97 -11.58 -4.20 -8.73
C SER A 97 -11.32 -3.13 -9.78
N GLN A 98 -10.51 -2.12 -9.45
CA GLN A 98 -10.14 -1.06 -10.38
C GLN A 98 -9.14 -1.52 -11.43
N ILE A 99 -8.09 -2.26 -11.03
CA ILE A 99 -7.05 -2.70 -11.97
C ILE A 99 -7.56 -3.76 -12.95
N LYS A 100 -8.53 -4.59 -12.58
CA LYS A 100 -9.20 -5.53 -13.48
C LYS A 100 -9.76 -4.86 -14.74
N ARG A 101 -10.20 -3.62 -14.64
CA ARG A 101 -10.76 -2.85 -15.76
C ARG A 101 -9.69 -2.32 -16.71
N THR A 102 -8.45 -2.14 -16.24
CA THR A 102 -7.38 -1.46 -16.99
C THR A 102 -6.35 -2.39 -17.60
N GLN A 103 -6.29 -3.65 -17.15
CA GLN A 103 -5.42 -4.72 -17.66
C GLN A 103 -3.97 -4.28 -17.89
N LYS A 104 -3.33 -3.69 -16.85
CA LYS A 104 -1.96 -3.18 -16.92
C LYS A 104 -0.93 -4.28 -17.10
N ARG A 105 0.12 -3.97 -17.88
CA ARG A 105 1.29 -4.84 -18.07
C ARG A 105 2.27 -4.64 -16.92
N VAL A 106 2.44 -5.64 -16.06
CA VAL A 106 3.28 -5.56 -14.87
C VAL A 106 4.48 -6.48 -15.00
N VAL A 107 5.68 -5.90 -14.88
CA VAL A 107 6.94 -6.64 -14.88
C VAL A 107 7.20 -7.23 -13.51
N PHE A 108 7.44 -8.54 -13.44
CA PHE A 108 7.95 -9.27 -12.29
C PHE A 108 9.45 -9.53 -12.53
N ALA A 109 10.30 -8.65 -12.00
CA ALA A 109 11.73 -8.64 -12.34
C ALA A 109 12.49 -9.84 -11.76
N ASP A 110 12.02 -10.43 -10.66
CA ASP A 110 12.60 -11.63 -10.05
C ASP A 110 11.92 -12.92 -10.52
N GLY A 111 11.59 -13.03 -11.82
CA GLY A 111 10.76 -14.09 -12.41
C GLY A 111 11.28 -15.54 -12.27
N GLU A 112 12.53 -15.72 -11.82
CA GLU A 112 13.13 -17.04 -11.51
C GLU A 112 12.91 -17.46 -10.05
N ASP A 113 12.43 -16.54 -9.19
CA ASP A 113 12.10 -16.82 -7.80
C ASP A 113 10.72 -17.46 -7.68
N GLU A 114 10.60 -18.47 -6.84
CA GLU A 114 9.38 -19.28 -6.69
C GLU A 114 8.18 -18.44 -6.25
N ASN A 115 8.34 -17.59 -5.22
CA ASN A 115 7.25 -16.77 -4.70
C ASN A 115 6.81 -15.70 -5.72
N THR A 116 7.78 -15.14 -6.45
CA THR A 116 7.52 -14.17 -7.52
C THR A 116 6.78 -14.82 -8.70
N LEU A 117 7.18 -16.03 -9.07
CA LEU A 117 6.52 -16.80 -10.12
C LEU A 117 5.07 -17.15 -9.74
N LYS A 118 4.86 -17.67 -8.53
CA LYS A 118 3.51 -17.93 -7.98
C LYS A 118 2.65 -16.66 -7.93
N ALA A 119 3.23 -15.52 -7.54
CA ALA A 119 2.53 -14.24 -7.53
C ALA A 119 2.13 -13.77 -8.94
N ALA A 120 3.00 -13.92 -9.94
CA ALA A 120 2.69 -13.61 -11.33
C ALA A 120 1.55 -14.49 -11.89
N ILE A 121 1.57 -15.79 -11.56
CA ILE A 121 0.49 -16.74 -11.93
C ILE A 121 -0.82 -16.32 -11.27
N ALA A 122 -0.79 -16.02 -9.96
CA ALA A 122 -1.99 -15.58 -9.23
C ALA A 122 -2.52 -14.25 -9.77
N PHE A 123 -1.65 -13.29 -10.11
CA PHE A 123 -1.99 -12.01 -10.72
C PHE A 123 -2.77 -12.21 -12.04
N LYS A 124 -2.26 -13.09 -12.90
CA LYS A 124 -2.92 -13.45 -14.17
C LYS A 124 -4.27 -14.14 -13.94
N ASN A 125 -4.26 -15.22 -13.14
CA ASN A 125 -5.45 -16.05 -12.93
C ASN A 125 -6.60 -15.29 -12.25
N SER A 126 -6.26 -14.29 -11.42
CA SER A 126 -7.24 -13.38 -10.80
C SER A 126 -7.70 -12.26 -11.74
N GLY A 127 -7.22 -12.20 -12.98
CA GLY A 127 -7.58 -11.18 -13.96
C GLY A 127 -7.13 -9.77 -13.58
N LEU A 128 -6.05 -9.62 -12.78
CA LEU A 128 -5.58 -8.33 -12.29
C LEU A 128 -4.79 -7.54 -13.31
N GLY A 129 -4.30 -8.21 -14.36
CA GLY A 129 -3.54 -7.61 -15.44
C GLY A 129 -2.68 -8.65 -16.19
N ILE A 130 -1.73 -8.15 -16.96
CA ILE A 130 -0.84 -8.96 -17.81
C ILE A 130 0.54 -9.01 -17.16
N PRO A 131 0.94 -10.12 -16.54
CA PRO A 131 2.28 -10.25 -15.97
C PRO A 131 3.32 -10.51 -17.06
N ILE A 132 4.52 -9.93 -16.88
CA ILE A 132 5.71 -10.16 -17.70
C ILE A 132 6.83 -10.61 -16.77
N LEU A 133 7.41 -11.78 -17.03
CA LEU A 133 8.52 -12.31 -16.24
C LEU A 133 9.86 -11.93 -16.86
N VAL A 134 10.75 -11.30 -16.10
CA VAL A 134 12.16 -11.14 -16.52
C VAL A 134 12.93 -12.35 -16.01
N ALA A 135 13.19 -13.31 -16.90
CA ALA A 135 13.76 -14.61 -16.55
C ALA A 135 14.33 -15.35 -17.78
N LYS A 136 15.05 -16.42 -17.49
CA LYS A 136 15.45 -17.40 -18.52
C LYS A 136 14.35 -18.46 -18.70
N ASP A 137 13.87 -18.66 -19.91
CA ASP A 137 12.79 -19.61 -20.24
C ASP A 137 13.04 -21.03 -19.64
N LYS A 138 14.26 -21.53 -19.74
CA LYS A 138 14.63 -22.86 -19.19
C LYS A 138 14.44 -22.94 -17.66
N VAL A 139 14.83 -21.88 -16.95
CA VAL A 139 14.73 -21.82 -15.47
C VAL A 139 13.28 -21.76 -15.04
N VAL A 140 12.47 -20.92 -15.71
CA VAL A 140 11.02 -20.82 -15.42
C VAL A 140 10.32 -22.16 -15.65
N LYS A 141 10.57 -22.83 -16.78
CA LYS A 141 9.98 -24.15 -17.08
C LYS A 141 10.34 -25.20 -16.02
N GLN A 142 11.61 -25.24 -15.61
CA GLN A 142 12.04 -26.14 -14.54
C GLN A 142 11.33 -25.83 -13.21
N ARG A 143 11.26 -24.56 -12.83
CA ARG A 143 10.55 -24.13 -11.59
C ARG A 143 9.07 -24.48 -11.62
N LEU A 144 8.40 -24.29 -12.77
CA LEU A 144 7.00 -24.67 -12.95
C LEU A 144 6.76 -26.16 -12.66
N LYS A 145 7.63 -27.03 -13.17
CA LYS A 145 7.57 -28.49 -12.87
C LYS A 145 7.74 -28.76 -11.38
N GLU A 146 8.73 -28.13 -10.76
CA GLU A 146 9.02 -28.28 -9.32
C GLU A 146 7.83 -27.92 -8.42
N ILE A 147 7.06 -26.88 -8.81
CA ILE A 147 5.88 -26.41 -8.05
C ILE A 147 4.55 -26.99 -8.55
N GLY A 148 4.59 -27.96 -9.49
CA GLY A 148 3.40 -28.68 -9.96
C GLY A 148 2.49 -27.90 -10.90
N TYR A 149 2.99 -26.88 -11.59
CA TYR A 149 2.26 -26.14 -12.61
C TYR A 149 2.57 -26.62 -14.02
N SER A 150 1.59 -26.45 -14.94
CA SER A 150 1.80 -26.72 -16.36
C SER A 150 2.88 -25.79 -16.94
N GLU A 151 3.72 -26.33 -17.85
CA GLU A 151 4.75 -25.56 -18.54
C GLU A 151 4.14 -24.46 -19.47
N ASN A 152 2.88 -24.62 -19.89
CA ASN A 152 2.18 -23.72 -20.82
C ASN A 152 1.29 -22.71 -20.08
N LEU A 153 1.89 -21.85 -19.23
CA LEU A 153 1.15 -20.83 -18.48
C LEU A 153 0.68 -19.64 -19.32
N ASN A 154 1.10 -19.55 -20.59
CA ASN A 154 0.82 -18.38 -21.47
C ASN A 154 1.13 -17.03 -20.75
N ILE A 155 2.26 -16.95 -20.04
CA ILE A 155 2.83 -15.73 -19.46
C ILE A 155 4.02 -15.31 -20.33
N GLU A 156 4.10 -14.02 -20.65
CA GLU A 156 5.21 -13.47 -21.40
C GLU A 156 6.51 -13.57 -20.58
N ILE A 157 7.54 -14.25 -21.13
CA ILE A 157 8.87 -14.34 -20.52
C ILE A 157 9.84 -13.53 -21.38
N VAL A 158 10.49 -12.55 -20.75
CA VAL A 158 11.47 -11.70 -21.42
C VAL A 158 12.84 -12.00 -20.84
N ASN A 159 13.74 -12.43 -21.73
CA ASN A 159 15.12 -12.67 -21.37
C ASN A 159 15.97 -11.44 -21.73
N SER A 160 16.69 -10.89 -20.74
CA SER A 160 17.57 -9.72 -20.88
C SER A 160 18.71 -9.90 -21.91
N THR A 161 18.96 -11.13 -22.38
CA THR A 161 19.95 -11.42 -23.41
C THR A 161 19.41 -11.24 -24.83
N LYS A 162 18.09 -11.13 -25.03
CA LYS A 162 17.48 -10.95 -26.38
C LYS A 162 17.84 -9.60 -26.97
N LYS A 163 18.44 -9.60 -28.16
CA LYS A 163 19.04 -8.42 -28.83
C LYS A 163 18.03 -7.28 -29.10
N LYS A 164 16.78 -7.62 -29.48
CA LYS A 164 15.78 -6.65 -29.99
C LYS A 164 15.53 -5.44 -29.08
N PHE A 165 15.42 -5.64 -27.74
CA PHE A 165 15.16 -4.57 -26.78
C PHE A 165 16.44 -4.06 -26.13
N ARG A 166 17.52 -4.83 -26.16
CA ARG A 166 18.78 -4.50 -25.52
C ARG A 166 19.38 -3.20 -26.05
N GLU A 167 19.41 -3.02 -27.35
CA GLU A 167 19.93 -1.80 -27.99
C GLU A 167 19.13 -0.57 -27.58
N LYS A 168 17.79 -0.64 -27.64
CA LYS A 168 16.87 0.43 -27.19
C LYS A 168 17.15 0.82 -25.72
N TYR A 169 17.25 -0.16 -24.82
CA TYR A 169 17.43 0.10 -23.40
C TYR A 169 18.86 0.56 -23.08
N SER A 170 19.88 0.02 -23.74
CA SER A 170 21.26 0.46 -23.58
C SER A 170 21.43 1.92 -24.03
N GLN A 171 20.82 2.29 -25.16
CA GLN A 171 20.83 3.68 -25.61
C GLN A 171 20.08 4.62 -24.67
N TYR A 172 18.92 4.17 -24.12
CA TYR A 172 18.18 4.94 -23.11
C TYR A 172 19.03 5.20 -21.86
N VAL A 173 19.68 4.16 -21.33
CA VAL A 173 20.54 4.25 -20.14
C VAL A 173 21.77 5.10 -20.44
N PHE A 174 22.39 4.96 -21.62
CA PHE A 174 23.53 5.77 -22.04
C PHE A 174 23.19 7.26 -22.10
N ASN A 175 22.11 7.63 -22.76
CA ASN A 175 21.68 9.03 -22.87
C ASN A 175 21.48 9.67 -21.49
N LYS A 176 21.11 8.88 -20.49
CA LYS A 176 20.85 9.34 -19.13
C LYS A 176 22.09 9.39 -18.24
N LEU A 177 22.96 8.38 -18.34
CA LEU A 177 24.06 8.20 -17.39
C LEU A 177 25.41 8.66 -17.93
N HIS A 178 25.56 8.83 -19.25
CA HIS A 178 26.83 9.23 -19.84
C HIS A 178 27.36 10.53 -19.24
N ARG A 179 26.55 11.61 -19.24
CA ARG A 179 27.00 12.91 -18.70
C ARG A 179 27.00 12.99 -17.17
N SER A 180 26.11 12.24 -16.51
CA SER A 180 25.94 12.32 -15.04
C SER A 180 26.86 11.39 -14.26
N GLN A 181 27.30 10.28 -14.87
CA GLN A 181 28.11 9.24 -14.22
C GLN A 181 29.34 8.82 -15.06
N GLY A 182 29.56 9.42 -16.22
CA GLY A 182 30.71 9.11 -17.09
C GLY A 182 30.69 7.71 -17.71
N LEU A 183 29.50 7.06 -17.79
CA LEU A 183 29.41 5.69 -18.32
C LEU A 183 29.54 5.69 -19.85
N LEU A 184 30.27 4.70 -20.37
CA LEU A 184 30.38 4.44 -21.80
C LEU A 184 29.26 3.53 -22.30
N GLU A 185 29.01 3.49 -23.60
CA GLU A 185 27.98 2.64 -24.20
C GLU A 185 28.14 1.17 -23.81
N ARG A 186 29.36 0.64 -23.83
CA ARG A 186 29.67 -0.74 -23.42
C ARG A 186 29.28 -1.03 -21.95
N ASP A 187 29.42 -0.02 -21.08
CA ASP A 187 29.09 -0.17 -19.65
C ASP A 187 27.58 -0.16 -19.46
N CYS A 188 26.88 0.68 -20.21
CA CYS A 188 25.42 0.73 -20.24
C CYS A 188 24.82 -0.57 -20.81
N ASP A 189 25.37 -1.12 -21.90
CA ASP A 189 24.98 -2.42 -22.44
C ASP A 189 25.19 -3.55 -21.42
N ARG A 190 26.31 -3.55 -20.71
CA ARG A 190 26.59 -4.54 -19.64
C ARG A 190 25.60 -4.42 -18.49
N LEU A 191 25.25 -3.19 -18.05
CA LEU A 191 24.25 -2.97 -17.02
C LEU A 191 22.88 -3.52 -17.41
N VAL A 192 22.40 -3.18 -18.60
CA VAL A 192 21.10 -3.63 -19.12
C VAL A 192 21.07 -5.14 -19.26
N ARG A 193 22.11 -5.74 -19.83
CA ARG A 193 22.19 -7.19 -20.07
C ARG A 193 22.23 -8.03 -18.80
N ASN A 194 22.96 -7.57 -17.78
CA ASN A 194 23.28 -8.37 -16.61
C ASN A 194 22.38 -8.11 -15.39
N ASP A 195 21.53 -7.09 -15.46
CA ASP A 195 20.69 -6.73 -14.32
C ASP A 195 19.21 -6.65 -14.68
N ARG A 196 18.43 -7.59 -14.11
CA ARG A 196 16.99 -7.68 -14.33
C ARG A 196 16.19 -6.48 -13.79
N VAL A 197 16.70 -5.80 -12.72
CA VAL A 197 16.06 -4.60 -12.17
C VAL A 197 16.24 -3.43 -13.14
N ILE A 198 17.45 -3.24 -13.67
CA ILE A 198 17.73 -2.25 -14.72
C ILE A 198 16.88 -2.54 -15.95
N TRP A 199 16.85 -3.80 -16.41
CA TRP A 199 16.04 -4.21 -17.55
C TRP A 199 14.56 -3.88 -17.36
N GLY A 200 13.95 -4.35 -16.26
CA GLY A 200 12.54 -4.09 -15.95
C GLY A 200 12.24 -2.59 -15.79
N SER A 201 13.15 -1.83 -15.18
CA SER A 201 13.02 -0.37 -15.10
C SER A 201 13.03 0.29 -16.48
N CYS A 202 13.87 -0.19 -17.41
CA CYS A 202 13.88 0.28 -18.79
C CYS A 202 12.58 -0.06 -19.52
N MET A 203 12.00 -1.26 -19.29
CA MET A 203 10.69 -1.62 -19.87
C MET A 203 9.62 -0.60 -19.47
N VAL A 204 9.57 -0.22 -18.20
CA VAL A 204 8.60 0.77 -17.73
C VAL A 204 8.92 2.17 -18.24
N ALA A 205 10.19 2.58 -18.21
CA ALA A 205 10.63 3.90 -18.68
C ALA A 205 10.39 4.12 -20.17
N CYS A 206 10.56 3.07 -20.97
CA CYS A 206 10.36 3.12 -22.42
C CYS A 206 8.92 2.80 -22.88
N GLY A 207 7.99 2.56 -21.97
CA GLY A 207 6.57 2.29 -22.26
C GLY A 207 6.29 0.86 -22.74
N ASP A 208 7.24 -0.06 -22.63
CA ASP A 208 7.05 -1.48 -22.99
C ASP A 208 6.33 -2.26 -21.86
N ALA A 209 6.16 -1.65 -20.69
CA ALA A 209 5.31 -2.11 -19.59
C ALA A 209 4.76 -0.90 -18.82
N ASP A 210 3.69 -1.09 -18.04
CA ASP A 210 3.06 -0.02 -17.26
C ASP A 210 3.64 0.10 -15.85
N ALA A 211 4.03 -1.02 -15.25
CA ALA A 211 4.52 -1.08 -13.88
C ALA A 211 5.53 -2.21 -13.67
N MET A 212 6.22 -2.19 -12.51
CA MET A 212 7.14 -3.26 -12.12
C MET A 212 7.03 -3.57 -10.63
N VAL A 213 7.21 -4.84 -10.28
CA VAL A 213 7.52 -5.32 -8.93
C VAL A 213 8.85 -6.06 -8.95
N THR A 214 9.70 -5.79 -7.94
CA THR A 214 11.04 -6.39 -7.78
C THR A 214 11.43 -6.44 -6.30
N GLY A 215 12.59 -7.01 -5.96
CA GLY A 215 13.21 -6.90 -4.62
C GLY A 215 13.23 -8.17 -3.79
N ASN A 216 12.41 -9.18 -4.11
CA ASN A 216 12.28 -10.39 -3.29
C ASN A 216 13.60 -11.16 -3.08
N THR A 217 14.53 -11.08 -4.02
CA THR A 217 15.83 -11.75 -4.00
C THR A 217 17.00 -10.84 -3.66
N ARG A 218 16.73 -9.55 -3.36
CA ARG A 218 17.75 -8.53 -3.12
C ARG A 218 17.36 -7.59 -1.99
N ARG A 219 18.34 -6.93 -1.38
CA ARG A 219 18.07 -5.90 -0.37
C ARG A 219 17.37 -4.69 -1.02
N TYR A 220 16.43 -4.08 -0.31
CA TYR A 220 15.63 -2.94 -0.76
C TYR A 220 16.49 -1.81 -1.33
N GLY A 221 17.49 -1.34 -0.58
CA GLY A 221 18.38 -0.24 -1.00
C GLY A 221 19.16 -0.53 -2.28
N GLN A 222 19.57 -1.81 -2.52
CA GLN A 222 20.24 -2.20 -3.76
C GLN A 222 19.29 -2.12 -4.97
N SER A 223 18.04 -2.54 -4.81
CA SER A 223 17.02 -2.42 -5.86
C SER A 223 16.69 -0.96 -6.14
N LEU A 224 16.49 -0.16 -5.09
CA LEU A 224 16.21 1.27 -5.19
C LEU A 224 17.33 2.01 -5.94
N GLN A 225 18.59 1.76 -5.57
CA GLN A 225 19.76 2.38 -6.22
C GLN A 225 19.83 2.08 -7.73
N LYS A 226 19.41 0.88 -8.15
CA LYS A 226 19.37 0.50 -9.57
C LYS A 226 18.21 1.15 -10.31
N ILE A 227 17.02 1.18 -9.68
CA ILE A 227 15.83 1.80 -10.23
C ILE A 227 16.07 3.30 -10.46
N THR A 228 16.65 3.99 -9.50
CA THR A 228 16.89 5.45 -9.60
C THR A 228 17.93 5.85 -10.66
N LYS A 229 18.81 4.92 -11.06
CA LYS A 229 19.67 5.13 -12.24
C LYS A 229 18.88 5.25 -13.55
N VAL A 230 17.74 4.54 -13.64
CA VAL A 230 16.90 4.50 -14.84
C VAL A 230 15.73 5.48 -14.73
N ILE A 231 15.09 5.54 -13.58
CA ILE A 231 13.88 6.34 -13.34
C ILE A 231 14.14 7.31 -12.18
N PRO A 232 14.18 8.61 -12.43
CA PRO A 232 14.36 9.61 -11.38
C PRO A 232 13.09 9.77 -10.55
N PRO A 233 13.19 10.40 -9.37
CA PRO A 233 12.04 10.94 -8.67
C PRO A 233 11.24 11.89 -9.57
N ARG A 234 9.95 12.06 -9.30
CA ARG A 234 9.15 13.09 -9.98
C ARG A 234 9.66 14.48 -9.60
N PRO A 235 9.68 15.41 -10.56
CA PRO A 235 10.05 16.79 -10.27
C PRO A 235 9.17 17.36 -9.14
N GLY A 236 9.82 17.96 -8.14
CA GLY A 236 9.13 18.57 -6.99
C GLY A 236 8.55 17.60 -5.97
N GLU A 237 8.67 16.28 -6.15
CA GLU A 237 8.23 15.28 -5.19
C GLU A 237 9.40 14.65 -4.42
N ILE A 238 9.13 14.32 -3.15
CA ILE A 238 10.06 13.55 -2.34
C ILE A 238 9.79 12.05 -2.55
N MET A 239 10.87 11.28 -2.69
CA MET A 239 10.79 9.83 -2.78
C MET A 239 10.96 9.20 -1.41
N PHE A 240 10.00 8.37 -0.97
CA PHE A 240 10.04 7.73 0.36
C PHE A 240 9.25 6.42 0.37
N GLY A 241 9.45 5.63 1.43
CA GLY A 241 8.71 4.40 1.67
C GLY A 241 7.56 4.60 2.66
N LEU A 242 6.34 4.21 2.27
CA LEU A 242 5.14 4.25 3.11
C LEU A 242 4.64 2.85 3.39
N ASN A 243 4.56 2.45 4.67
CA ASN A 243 3.95 1.19 5.06
C ASN A 243 2.54 1.40 5.59
N MET A 244 1.59 0.64 5.08
CA MET A 244 0.28 0.48 5.69
C MET A 244 0.32 -0.68 6.69
N VAL A 245 0.00 -0.41 7.94
CA VAL A 245 -0.03 -1.39 9.03
C VAL A 245 -1.46 -1.52 9.54
N VAL A 246 -1.97 -2.75 9.52
CA VAL A 246 -3.32 -3.08 9.99
C VAL A 246 -3.21 -3.98 11.20
N ASN A 247 -3.80 -3.56 12.31
CA ASN A 247 -3.85 -4.32 13.56
C ASN A 247 -5.21 -4.12 14.24
N LYS A 248 -5.87 -5.23 14.59
CA LYS A 248 -7.16 -5.22 15.34
C LYS A 248 -8.18 -4.22 14.79
N GLY A 249 -8.31 -4.16 13.47
CA GLY A 249 -9.25 -3.27 12.78
C GLY A 249 -8.80 -1.80 12.66
N LYS A 250 -7.69 -1.40 13.27
CA LYS A 250 -7.08 -0.08 13.08
C LYS A 250 -6.07 -0.13 11.94
N THR A 251 -6.10 0.88 11.08
CA THR A 251 -5.14 1.07 10.00
C THR A 251 -4.32 2.33 10.25
N VAL A 252 -3.00 2.19 10.23
CA VAL A 252 -2.07 3.32 10.31
C VAL A 252 -1.04 3.24 9.18
N PHE A 253 -0.60 4.42 8.73
CA PHE A 253 0.43 4.55 7.71
C PHE A 253 1.69 5.11 8.34
N ILE A 254 2.84 4.47 8.11
CA ILE A 254 4.13 4.83 8.71
C ILE A 254 5.10 5.25 7.60
N GLY A 255 5.61 6.45 7.66
CA GLY A 255 6.60 7.03 6.73
C GLY A 255 7.72 7.78 7.48
N ASP A 256 8.92 7.88 6.94
CA ASP A 256 9.56 7.12 5.85
C ASP A 256 10.20 5.83 6.38
N THR A 257 9.88 4.72 5.75
CA THR A 257 10.36 3.41 6.22
C THR A 257 11.58 2.89 5.45
N SER A 258 12.05 3.59 4.40
CA SER A 258 12.96 2.94 3.45
C SER A 258 14.02 3.80 2.77
N VAL A 259 13.92 5.12 2.78
CA VAL A 259 14.75 5.99 1.93
C VAL A 259 15.61 6.97 2.72
N HIS A 260 15.03 7.75 3.64
CA HIS A 260 15.77 8.80 4.33
C HIS A 260 16.14 8.35 5.76
N GLU A 261 17.43 8.16 5.99
CA GLU A 261 17.95 7.81 7.30
C GLU A 261 17.68 8.93 8.31
N TYR A 262 18.01 10.17 7.93
CA TYR A 262 17.81 11.39 8.72
C TYR A 262 17.14 12.47 7.84
N PRO A 263 15.82 12.45 7.65
CA PRO A 263 15.15 13.45 6.84
C PRO A 263 15.22 14.83 7.51
N SER A 264 15.45 15.89 6.73
CA SER A 264 15.35 17.27 7.22
C SER A 264 13.93 17.63 7.60
N SER A 265 13.70 18.71 8.40
CA SER A 265 12.37 19.20 8.77
C SER A 265 11.49 19.46 7.52
N LYS A 266 12.09 20.00 6.46
CA LYS A 266 11.42 20.16 5.17
C LYS A 266 11.03 18.82 4.55
N GLN A 267 11.93 17.84 4.55
CA GLN A 267 11.63 16.50 4.03
C GLN A 267 10.54 15.81 4.84
N LEU A 268 10.53 15.92 6.17
CA LEU A 268 9.45 15.40 7.00
C LEU A 268 8.09 16.02 6.63
N ALA A 269 8.04 17.32 6.42
CA ALA A 269 6.84 18.03 5.97
C ALA A 269 6.39 17.56 4.57
N ASP A 270 7.32 17.39 3.63
CA ASP A 270 7.01 16.93 2.27
C ASP A 270 6.57 15.45 2.26
N ILE A 271 7.15 14.59 3.13
CA ILE A 271 6.70 13.21 3.37
C ILE A 271 5.25 13.20 3.90
N ALA A 272 4.93 14.08 4.86
CA ALA A 272 3.58 14.19 5.42
C ALA A 272 2.54 14.56 4.35
N ILE A 273 2.83 15.57 3.51
CA ILE A 273 1.96 16.00 2.41
C ILE A 273 1.75 14.85 1.41
N SER A 274 2.83 14.18 1.01
CA SER A 274 2.74 13.09 0.04
C SER A 274 2.04 11.86 0.63
N SER A 275 2.25 11.56 1.93
CA SER A 275 1.52 10.51 2.64
C SER A 275 0.02 10.80 2.71
N ALA A 276 -0.37 12.03 3.03
CA ALA A 276 -1.78 12.44 3.08
C ALA A 276 -2.48 12.24 1.73
N ARG A 277 -1.81 12.56 0.62
CA ARG A 277 -2.32 12.32 -0.73
C ARG A 277 -2.54 10.84 -1.01
N VAL A 278 -1.57 9.99 -0.67
CA VAL A 278 -1.66 8.53 -0.89
C VAL A 278 -2.75 7.91 -0.02
N VAL A 279 -2.85 8.32 1.23
CA VAL A 279 -3.85 7.81 2.19
C VAL A 279 -5.27 8.13 1.72
N ARG A 280 -5.50 9.29 1.08
CA ARG A 280 -6.78 9.60 0.42
C ARG A 280 -7.11 8.64 -0.73
N LEU A 281 -6.11 8.23 -1.53
CA LEU A 281 -6.34 7.25 -2.60
C LEU A 281 -6.80 5.90 -2.07
N PHE A 282 -6.44 5.57 -0.83
CA PHE A 282 -6.95 4.38 -0.12
C PHE A 282 -8.29 4.61 0.61
N GLY A 283 -8.91 5.78 0.45
CA GLY A 283 -10.23 6.09 1.00
C GLY A 283 -10.24 6.62 2.44
N PHE A 284 -9.09 6.97 3.01
CA PHE A 284 -9.00 7.50 4.37
C PHE A 284 -8.92 9.03 4.40
N THR A 285 -9.51 9.64 5.41
CA THR A 285 -9.27 11.05 5.74
C THR A 285 -7.93 11.17 6.47
N PRO A 286 -6.93 11.90 5.92
CA PRO A 286 -5.61 11.99 6.53
C PRO A 286 -5.64 12.72 7.86
N LYS A 287 -4.96 12.16 8.87
CA LYS A 287 -4.72 12.72 10.20
C LYS A 287 -3.28 12.43 10.58
N VAL A 288 -2.42 13.43 10.47
CA VAL A 288 -0.96 13.26 10.54
C VAL A 288 -0.44 13.59 11.92
N ALA A 289 0.26 12.64 12.56
CA ALA A 289 1.04 12.87 13.75
C ALA A 289 2.54 12.82 13.44
N PHE A 290 3.27 13.85 13.82
CA PHE A 290 4.74 13.84 13.81
C PHE A 290 5.23 13.23 15.12
N LEU A 291 5.86 12.06 15.06
CA LEU A 291 6.23 11.29 16.23
C LEU A 291 7.59 11.68 16.78
N SER A 292 7.68 11.65 18.10
CA SER A 292 8.90 11.86 18.87
C SER A 292 8.83 11.06 20.18
N HIS A 293 9.92 11.09 20.95
CA HIS A 293 9.93 10.64 22.35
C HIS A 293 9.39 11.69 23.32
N SER A 294 9.09 12.89 22.85
CA SER A 294 8.49 14.01 23.58
C SER A 294 7.06 14.25 23.12
N THR A 295 6.31 15.01 23.90
CA THR A 295 5.00 15.52 23.51
C THR A 295 4.99 17.02 23.72
N PHE A 296 4.70 17.77 22.63
CA PHE A 296 4.62 19.24 22.57
C PHE A 296 5.82 19.96 23.22
N GLY A 297 7.03 19.41 22.97
CA GLY A 297 8.29 20.01 23.41
C GLY A 297 8.73 19.65 24.82
N GLN A 298 8.17 18.63 25.44
CA GLN A 298 8.63 18.15 26.73
C GLN A 298 9.16 16.71 26.62
N PRO A 299 10.49 16.51 26.74
CA PRO A 299 11.55 17.52 26.85
C PRO A 299 11.95 18.15 25.51
N MET A 300 12.40 19.40 25.52
CA MET A 300 12.92 20.08 24.35
C MET A 300 14.39 19.72 24.12
N THR A 301 14.70 19.13 22.98
CA THR A 301 16.04 18.79 22.53
C THR A 301 16.23 19.28 21.09
N SER A 302 17.45 19.23 20.56
CA SER A 302 17.70 19.56 19.13
C SER A 302 16.91 18.65 18.19
N ARG A 303 16.71 17.37 18.54
CA ARG A 303 15.97 16.41 17.75
C ARG A 303 14.46 16.65 17.80
N THR A 304 13.90 16.99 18.98
CA THR A 304 12.47 17.30 19.09
C THR A 304 12.14 18.65 18.44
N LYS A 305 13.04 19.63 18.56
CA LYS A 305 12.92 20.90 17.82
C LYS A 305 12.84 20.65 16.31
N HIS A 306 13.68 19.77 15.78
CA HIS A 306 13.69 19.40 14.38
C HIS A 306 12.33 18.87 13.89
N ILE A 307 11.64 18.07 14.71
CA ILE A 307 10.27 17.58 14.40
C ILE A 307 9.26 18.72 14.45
N ARG A 308 9.35 19.60 15.45
CA ARG A 308 8.47 20.78 15.56
C ARG A 308 8.64 21.75 14.40
N ASP A 309 9.88 21.95 13.94
CA ASP A 309 10.15 22.78 12.77
C ASP A 309 9.42 22.23 11.51
N ALA A 310 9.27 20.91 11.38
CA ALA A 310 8.48 20.29 10.31
C ALA A 310 6.98 20.62 10.44
N VAL A 311 6.44 20.63 11.65
CA VAL A 311 5.04 21.03 11.91
C VAL A 311 4.83 22.49 11.55
N GLU A 312 5.73 23.39 11.93
CA GLU A 312 5.67 24.82 11.58
C GLU A 312 5.73 25.04 10.06
N ILE A 313 6.56 24.27 9.34
CA ILE A 313 6.58 24.30 7.87
C ILE A 313 5.21 23.95 7.27
N LEU A 314 4.49 22.97 7.83
CA LEU A 314 3.14 22.62 7.36
C LEU A 314 2.11 23.71 7.67
N LYS A 315 2.17 24.34 8.84
CA LYS A 315 1.30 25.47 9.20
C LYS A 315 1.41 26.59 8.15
N ASN A 316 2.67 26.89 7.74
CA ASN A 316 2.92 27.92 6.73
C ASN A 316 2.51 27.50 5.30
N LYS A 317 2.34 26.21 5.01
CA LYS A 317 1.92 25.68 3.69
C LYS A 317 0.39 25.60 3.52
N ASN A 318 -0.40 25.92 4.53
CA ASN A 318 -1.86 25.92 4.50
C ASN A 318 -2.45 24.63 3.89
N VAL A 319 -2.07 23.47 4.44
CA VAL A 319 -2.49 22.15 3.96
C VAL A 319 -3.96 21.86 4.32
N ASP A 320 -4.62 21.00 3.55
CA ASP A 320 -6.04 20.66 3.66
C ASP A 320 -6.32 19.39 4.52
N PHE A 321 -5.41 19.06 5.43
CA PHE A 321 -5.56 17.93 6.35
C PHE A 321 -5.13 18.32 7.78
N LYS A 322 -5.65 17.57 8.76
CA LYS A 322 -5.30 17.77 10.17
C LYS A 322 -3.94 17.16 10.48
N PHE A 323 -3.11 17.90 11.20
CA PHE A 323 -1.79 17.46 11.62
C PHE A 323 -1.38 18.13 12.92
N ASP A 324 -0.51 17.46 13.68
CA ASP A 324 0.08 18.02 14.89
C ASP A 324 1.36 17.26 15.30
N GLY A 325 2.08 17.74 16.26
CA GLY A 325 3.29 17.16 16.85
C GLY A 325 4.23 18.25 17.40
N ASP A 326 5.31 17.88 18.00
CA ASP A 326 5.79 16.51 18.27
C ASP A 326 4.92 15.79 19.32
N MET A 327 4.69 14.50 19.14
CA MET A 327 3.98 13.70 20.14
C MET A 327 4.46 12.25 20.20
N GLN A 328 4.24 11.60 21.34
CA GLN A 328 4.53 10.18 21.51
C GLN A 328 3.49 9.31 20.80
N PRO A 329 3.85 8.07 20.38
CA PRO A 329 2.93 7.18 19.67
C PRO A 329 1.65 6.83 20.42
N ASP A 330 1.72 6.67 21.75
CA ASP A 330 0.57 6.40 22.60
C ASP A 330 -0.38 7.60 22.66
N VAL A 331 0.14 8.82 22.71
CA VAL A 331 -0.67 10.06 22.62
C VAL A 331 -1.36 10.17 21.26
N ALA A 332 -0.64 9.86 20.17
CA ALA A 332 -1.19 9.91 18.81
C ALA A 332 -2.32 8.87 18.57
N LEU A 333 -2.27 7.71 19.23
CA LEU A 333 -3.11 6.55 18.91
C LEU A 333 -4.15 6.18 19.98
N ASN A 334 -4.11 6.78 21.18
CA ASN A 334 -4.99 6.44 22.30
C ASN A 334 -5.87 7.63 22.70
N ASP A 335 -7.17 7.45 22.58
CA ASP A 335 -8.19 8.46 22.93
C ASP A 335 -8.16 8.91 24.39
N ALA A 336 -7.60 8.12 25.31
CA ALA A 336 -7.49 8.48 26.72
C ALA A 336 -6.68 9.76 26.99
N TYR A 337 -5.81 10.14 26.05
CA TYR A 337 -5.00 11.36 26.18
C TYR A 337 -5.69 12.65 25.71
N LYS A 338 -6.91 12.59 25.16
CA LYS A 338 -7.63 13.77 24.65
C LYS A 338 -7.91 14.81 25.74
N GLU A 339 -8.22 14.35 26.94
CA GLU A 339 -8.47 15.24 28.08
C GLU A 339 -7.23 16.00 28.53
N LEU A 340 -6.04 15.39 28.36
CA LEU A 340 -4.75 16.01 28.71
C LEU A 340 -4.31 17.04 27.65
N TYR A 341 -4.72 16.86 26.40
CA TYR A 341 -4.31 17.71 25.27
C TYR A 341 -5.51 18.20 24.45
N PRO A 342 -6.43 18.99 25.05
CA PRO A 342 -7.70 19.36 24.44
C PRO A 342 -7.57 20.28 23.21
N LEU A 343 -6.42 20.93 23.02
CA LEU A 343 -6.16 21.82 21.88
C LEU A 343 -5.72 21.07 20.63
N SER A 344 -5.39 19.79 20.72
CA SER A 344 -4.96 18.98 19.59
C SER A 344 -6.09 18.10 19.08
N GLU A 345 -6.45 18.25 17.79
CA GLU A 345 -7.44 17.41 17.12
C GLU A 345 -6.89 16.05 16.65
N ILE A 346 -5.58 15.82 16.81
CA ILE A 346 -4.88 14.60 16.34
C ILE A 346 -4.76 13.56 17.45
N VAL A 347 -4.68 13.95 18.70
CA VAL A 347 -4.53 13.02 19.84
C VAL A 347 -5.59 11.90 19.78
N GLY A 348 -5.13 10.66 19.86
CA GLY A 348 -5.93 9.45 19.78
C GLY A 348 -6.52 9.11 18.38
N ASN A 349 -6.42 10.00 17.42
CA ASN A 349 -7.08 9.88 16.11
C ASN A 349 -6.13 9.79 14.92
N ALA A 350 -4.82 9.79 15.12
CA ALA A 350 -3.84 9.75 14.06
C ALA A 350 -3.96 8.46 13.23
N ASN A 351 -3.84 8.59 11.92
CA ASN A 351 -3.72 7.44 11.01
C ASN A 351 -2.49 7.53 10.09
N ILE A 352 -1.75 8.64 10.11
CA ILE A 352 -0.47 8.80 9.43
C ILE A 352 0.55 9.16 10.50
N LEU A 353 1.59 8.36 10.62
CA LEU A 353 2.65 8.49 11.59
C LEU A 353 3.95 8.84 10.87
N ILE A 354 4.38 10.09 11.00
CA ILE A 354 5.66 10.56 10.46
C ILE A 354 6.73 10.33 11.50
N MET A 355 7.64 9.43 11.20
CA MET A 355 8.71 9.03 12.10
C MET A 355 9.92 9.97 11.98
N PRO A 356 10.71 10.15 13.03
CA PRO A 356 11.91 10.99 13.02
C PRO A 356 12.96 10.59 11.98
N GLY A 357 12.93 9.36 11.52
CA GLY A 357 13.83 8.83 10.52
C GLY A 357 13.62 7.34 10.28
N GLN A 358 14.33 6.80 9.28
CA GLN A 358 14.18 5.41 8.82
C GLN A 358 14.42 4.38 9.94
N HIS A 359 15.35 4.63 10.88
CA HIS A 359 15.61 3.71 11.99
C HIS A 359 14.36 3.47 12.83
N SER A 360 13.74 4.53 13.33
CA SER A 360 12.51 4.43 14.13
C SER A 360 11.36 3.82 13.33
N ALA A 361 11.17 4.25 12.09
CA ALA A 361 10.12 3.75 11.22
C ALA A 361 10.27 2.25 10.93
N ALA A 362 11.45 1.84 10.46
CA ALA A 362 11.73 0.45 10.08
C ALA A 362 11.66 -0.51 11.28
N ILE A 363 12.15 -0.11 12.43
CA ILE A 363 12.07 -0.91 13.66
C ILE A 363 10.62 -1.04 14.11
N SER A 364 9.87 0.05 14.17
CA SER A 364 8.49 0.06 14.66
C SER A 364 7.57 -0.83 13.85
N TYR A 365 7.51 -0.68 12.50
CA TYR A 365 6.61 -1.50 11.71
C TYR A 365 6.99 -2.99 11.70
N LYS A 366 8.30 -3.31 11.77
CA LYS A 366 8.77 -4.70 11.86
C LYS A 366 8.46 -5.34 13.19
N LEU A 367 8.57 -4.60 14.30
CA LEU A 367 8.13 -5.07 15.62
C LEU A 367 6.63 -5.34 15.63
N LEU A 368 5.82 -4.43 15.11
CA LEU A 368 4.37 -4.62 14.96
C LEU A 368 4.04 -5.86 14.13
N LYS A 369 4.71 -6.05 12.99
CA LYS A 369 4.54 -7.24 12.14
C LYS A 369 4.90 -8.53 12.87
N SER A 370 6.02 -8.54 13.59
CA SER A 370 6.58 -9.77 14.19
C SER A 370 5.92 -10.16 15.51
N MET A 371 5.49 -9.19 16.32
CA MET A 371 5.00 -9.44 17.69
C MET A 371 3.48 -9.41 17.80
N SER A 372 2.81 -8.52 17.07
CA SER A 372 1.37 -8.30 17.21
C SER A 372 0.52 -9.02 16.15
N GLY A 373 1.14 -9.72 15.20
CA GLY A 373 0.45 -10.32 14.07
C GLY A 373 -0.17 -9.29 13.11
N SER A 374 0.32 -8.03 13.15
CA SER A 374 -0.12 -6.99 12.26
C SER A 374 0.12 -7.37 10.79
N LYS A 375 -0.86 -7.11 9.93
CA LYS A 375 -0.65 -7.17 8.48
C LYS A 375 0.00 -5.89 8.01
N VAL A 376 1.02 -6.03 7.17
CA VAL A 376 1.78 -4.91 6.62
C VAL A 376 1.74 -5.00 5.11
N ILE A 377 1.29 -3.92 4.46
CA ILE A 377 1.38 -3.74 3.00
C ILE A 377 2.41 -2.65 2.75
N GLY A 378 3.42 -2.97 1.97
CA GLY A 378 4.54 -2.06 1.70
C GLY A 378 5.91 -2.67 2.03
N PRO A 379 6.98 -1.83 2.00
CA PRO A 379 6.93 -0.38 1.79
C PRO A 379 6.48 -0.03 0.37
N LEU A 380 5.51 0.89 0.26
CA LEU A 380 5.08 1.47 -1.01
C LEU A 380 6.06 2.57 -1.39
N LEU A 381 6.62 2.52 -2.59
CA LEU A 381 7.60 3.49 -3.07
C LEU A 381 6.89 4.70 -3.69
N ILE A 382 6.82 5.77 -2.92
CA ILE A 382 6.15 7.01 -3.32
C ILE A 382 7.15 7.99 -3.93
N GLY A 383 6.69 8.86 -4.83
CA GLY A 383 7.48 9.95 -5.40
C GLY A 383 8.41 9.56 -6.57
N LEU A 384 8.45 8.29 -6.98
CA LEU A 384 9.19 7.86 -8.16
C LEU A 384 8.46 8.27 -9.45
N GLY A 385 9.22 8.54 -10.52
CA GLY A 385 8.69 8.97 -11.83
C GLY A 385 7.88 7.90 -12.58
N ALA A 386 7.84 6.66 -12.09
CA ALA A 386 7.06 5.55 -12.65
C ALA A 386 6.52 4.64 -11.54
N ALA A 387 5.59 3.77 -11.90
CA ALA A 387 4.95 2.82 -10.98
C ALA A 387 5.82 1.59 -10.75
N ILE A 388 6.66 1.63 -9.74
CA ILE A 388 7.54 0.52 -9.37
C ILE A 388 7.43 0.29 -7.86
N GLU A 389 7.22 -0.96 -7.47
CA GLU A 389 7.23 -1.39 -6.08
C GLU A 389 8.41 -2.33 -5.80
N ILE A 390 9.00 -2.19 -4.62
CA ILE A 390 10.13 -2.99 -4.19
C ILE A 390 9.70 -3.86 -3.00
N ALA A 391 9.56 -5.16 -3.26
CA ALA A 391 9.27 -6.14 -2.21
C ALA A 391 10.45 -6.25 -1.22
N PRO A 392 10.20 -6.32 0.08
CA PRO A 392 11.20 -6.74 1.05
C PRO A 392 11.77 -8.13 0.73
N LEU A 393 12.99 -8.37 1.18
CA LEU A 393 13.66 -9.66 0.98
C LEU A 393 12.84 -10.81 1.57
N ARG A 394 12.66 -11.89 0.80
CA ARG A 394 11.90 -13.10 1.18
C ARG A 394 10.42 -12.84 1.50
N CYS A 395 9.78 -11.94 0.76
CA CYS A 395 8.33 -11.78 0.81
C CYS A 395 7.59 -13.06 0.40
N SER A 396 6.43 -13.25 1.00
CA SER A 396 5.48 -14.28 0.59
C SER A 396 4.85 -13.96 -0.77
N THR A 397 4.28 -14.98 -1.41
CA THR A 397 3.53 -14.84 -2.66
C THR A 397 2.43 -13.78 -2.56
N SER A 398 1.69 -13.75 -1.44
CA SER A 398 0.60 -12.78 -1.23
C SER A 398 1.10 -11.34 -1.08
N GLU A 399 2.23 -11.13 -0.40
CA GLU A 399 2.83 -9.80 -0.28
C GLU A 399 3.30 -9.26 -1.64
N ILE A 400 3.94 -10.10 -2.46
CA ILE A 400 4.36 -9.72 -3.82
C ILE A 400 3.14 -9.43 -4.70
N LEU A 401 2.08 -10.23 -4.61
CA LEU A 401 0.83 -10.02 -5.32
C LEU A 401 0.18 -8.67 -4.95
N ASN A 402 0.14 -8.34 -3.66
CA ASN A 402 -0.37 -7.05 -3.20
C ASN A 402 0.44 -5.88 -3.75
N LEU A 403 1.79 -5.97 -3.72
CA LEU A 403 2.66 -4.94 -4.29
C LEU A 403 2.48 -4.82 -5.81
N ALA A 404 2.32 -5.93 -6.54
CA ALA A 404 2.03 -5.90 -7.98
C ALA A 404 0.68 -5.23 -8.28
N SER A 405 -0.33 -5.49 -7.45
CA SER A 405 -1.65 -4.81 -7.55
C SER A 405 -1.53 -3.30 -7.30
N VAL A 406 -0.78 -2.90 -6.27
CA VAL A 406 -0.53 -1.47 -6.00
C VAL A 406 0.27 -0.82 -7.12
N ALA A 407 1.29 -1.48 -7.67
CA ALA A 407 2.05 -0.98 -8.82
C ALA A 407 1.13 -0.78 -10.05
N ALA A 408 0.27 -1.75 -10.36
CA ALA A 408 -0.70 -1.63 -11.46
C ALA A 408 -1.70 -0.47 -11.23
N TYR A 409 -2.17 -0.30 -10.00
CA TYR A 409 -3.04 0.81 -9.62
C TYR A 409 -2.35 2.17 -9.78
N SER A 410 -1.13 2.29 -9.24
CA SER A 410 -0.31 3.50 -9.34
C SER A 410 -0.02 3.90 -10.78
N ALA A 411 0.19 2.93 -11.68
CA ALA A 411 0.36 3.18 -13.10
C ALA A 411 -0.88 3.85 -13.75
N GLY A 412 -2.07 3.48 -13.30
CA GLY A 412 -3.32 4.13 -13.71
C GLY A 412 -3.38 5.59 -13.29
N VAL A 413 -3.04 5.88 -12.03
CA VAL A 413 -3.05 7.24 -11.46
C VAL A 413 -1.97 8.12 -12.12
N ILE A 414 -0.75 7.61 -12.30
CA ILE A 414 0.36 8.36 -12.93
C ILE A 414 0.03 8.73 -14.37
N ASN A 415 -0.57 7.82 -15.13
CA ASN A 415 -0.95 8.06 -16.50
C ASN A 415 -2.09 9.08 -16.64
N TYR A 416 -2.99 9.14 -15.66
CA TYR A 416 -4.05 10.16 -15.60
C TYR A 416 -3.46 11.56 -15.40
N VAL A 417 -2.52 11.71 -14.46
CA VAL A 417 -1.86 13.00 -14.17
C VAL A 417 -0.98 13.50 -15.32
N LYS A 418 -0.44 12.60 -16.16
CA LYS A 418 0.36 12.98 -17.34
C LYS A 418 -0.50 13.45 -18.54
N LYS A 419 -1.78 13.10 -18.56
CA LYS A 419 -2.70 13.45 -19.67
C LYS A 419 -3.47 14.74 -19.43
N ASN A 420 -3.55 15.19 -18.19
CA ASN A 420 -4.13 16.46 -17.75
C ASN A 420 -3.05 17.40 -17.21
#